data_7a47b3684657005e4005b20547fc4677
#
_entry.id   7a47b3684657005e4005b20547fc4677
#
_cell.length_a   1.000
_cell.length_b   1.000
_cell.length_c   1.000
_cell.angle_alpha   90.00
_cell.angle_beta   90.00
_cell.angle_gamma   90.00
#
_symmetry.space_group_name_H-M   'P 1'
#
loop_
_entity.id
_entity.type
_entity.pdbx_description
1 polymer ?
#
loop_
_entity_poly.entity_id
_entity_poly.type
_entity_poly.pdbx_seq_one_letter_code
_entity_poly.pdbx_strand_id
1 'polypeptide(L)'
;DALEKGADILLFAWTFWVLYRIARRLARFAEQWAQKQTGALEALLVPVLANGLQLALPLIALLLARPLLPASPRYTQIVNLVASILLIATIAWVLIRGLTVLERLVMLRYRIDVEDNLQARGIRTQFSFLKKLGIFLIVLIAASSALMLFDGARQLGTSLLTSAGIIGLVVGFAAQK
;
A
#
# COMPACT_ATOMS: atom_id res chain seq x y z
N ASP A 1 34.45 9.44 -13.55
CA ASP A 1 33.82 8.25 -12.94
C ASP A 1 33.24 8.45 -11.52
N ALA A 2 34.04 8.90 -10.53
CA ALA A 2 33.52 9.08 -9.16
C ALA A 2 32.66 10.35 -9.03
N LEU A 3 32.99 11.41 -9.75
CA LEU A 3 32.24 12.66 -9.79
C LEU A 3 30.90 12.50 -10.54
N GLU A 4 30.87 11.78 -11.64
CA GLU A 4 29.63 11.47 -12.36
C GLU A 4 28.66 10.64 -11.51
N LYS A 5 29.21 9.62 -10.81
CA LYS A 5 28.44 8.79 -9.88
C LYS A 5 27.85 9.60 -8.72
N GLY A 6 28.62 10.54 -8.18
CA GLY A 6 28.15 11.45 -7.13
C GLY A 6 27.04 12.38 -7.65
N ALA A 7 27.18 12.90 -8.87
CA ALA A 7 26.19 13.76 -9.50
C ALA A 7 24.85 13.04 -9.75
N ASP A 8 24.88 11.80 -10.24
CA ASP A 8 23.68 10.98 -10.46
C ASP A 8 22.90 10.74 -9.17
N ILE A 9 23.60 10.36 -8.10
CA ILE A 9 22.99 10.13 -6.78
C ILE A 9 22.35 11.44 -6.25
N LEU A 10 23.05 12.54 -6.38
CA LEU A 10 22.54 13.84 -5.94
C LEU A 10 21.31 14.28 -6.76
N LEU A 11 21.30 14.06 -8.07
CA LEU A 11 20.16 14.35 -8.94
C LEU A 11 18.93 13.51 -8.55
N PHE A 12 19.10 12.19 -8.31
CA PHE A 12 18.01 11.34 -7.85
C PHE A 12 17.49 11.76 -6.48
N ALA A 13 18.39 12.02 -5.53
CA ALA A 13 18.02 12.46 -4.19
C ALA A 13 17.30 13.82 -4.22
N TRP A 14 17.76 14.76 -5.02
CA TRP A 14 17.16 16.08 -5.18
C TRP A 14 15.77 15.99 -5.83
N THR A 15 15.65 15.22 -6.94
CA THR A 15 14.38 14.98 -7.62
C THR A 15 13.36 14.33 -6.69
N PHE A 16 13.79 13.29 -5.97
CA PHE A 16 12.94 12.64 -4.97
C PHE A 16 12.50 13.60 -3.86
N TRP A 17 13.42 14.43 -3.35
CA TRP A 17 13.11 15.40 -2.30
C TRP A 17 12.10 16.46 -2.76
N VAL A 18 12.26 17.00 -3.97
CA VAL A 18 11.34 17.98 -4.55
C VAL A 18 9.94 17.35 -4.72
N LEU A 19 9.86 16.15 -5.31
CA LEU A 19 8.61 15.44 -5.53
C LEU A 19 7.93 15.10 -4.19
N TYR A 20 8.70 14.63 -3.20
CA TYR A 20 8.20 14.38 -1.85
C TYR A 20 7.65 15.65 -1.19
N ARG A 21 8.33 16.78 -1.37
CA ARG A 21 7.87 18.07 -0.82
C ARG A 21 6.57 18.55 -1.45
N ILE A 22 6.41 18.36 -2.75
CA ILE A 22 5.17 18.66 -3.49
C ILE A 22 4.04 17.71 -3.01
N ALA A 23 4.28 16.41 -2.98
CA ALA A 23 3.32 15.41 -2.51
C ALA A 23 2.87 15.67 -1.08
N ARG A 24 3.80 16.05 -0.18
CA ARG A 24 3.48 16.44 1.19
C ARG A 24 2.62 17.69 1.31
N ARG A 25 2.78 18.66 0.38
CA ARG A 25 1.89 19.84 0.35
C ARG A 25 0.50 19.47 -0.11
N LEU A 26 0.39 18.63 -1.15
CA LEU A 26 -0.89 18.15 -1.66
C LEU A 26 -1.63 17.28 -0.62
N ALA A 27 -0.92 16.40 0.08
CA ALA A 27 -1.50 15.58 1.15
C ALA A 27 -2.07 16.45 2.28
N ARG A 28 -1.32 17.46 2.74
CA ARG A 28 -1.80 18.41 3.76
C ARG A 28 -3.01 19.22 3.31
N PHE A 29 -3.04 19.62 2.05
CA PHE A 29 -4.20 20.30 1.49
C PHE A 29 -5.44 19.39 1.47
N ALA A 30 -5.27 18.12 1.07
CA ALA A 30 -6.33 17.13 1.09
C ALA A 30 -6.85 16.84 2.51
N GLU A 31 -5.95 16.73 3.50
CA GLU A 31 -6.34 16.57 4.90
C GLU A 31 -7.13 17.77 5.45
N GLN A 32 -6.71 18.99 5.14
CA GLN A 32 -7.41 20.21 5.54
C GLN A 32 -8.80 20.32 4.89
N TRP A 33 -8.92 19.88 3.65
CA TRP A 33 -10.19 19.85 2.94
C TRP A 33 -11.14 18.81 3.54
N ALA A 34 -10.64 17.64 3.89
CA ALA A 34 -11.41 16.55 4.50
C ALA A 34 -11.88 16.88 5.92
N GLN A 35 -11.10 17.63 6.70
CA GLN A 35 -11.51 18.07 8.04
C GLN A 35 -12.71 19.03 8.04
N LYS A 36 -13.02 19.63 6.89
CA LYS A 36 -14.20 20.50 6.71
C LYS A 36 -15.48 19.73 6.39
N GLN A 37 -15.35 18.44 6.09
CA GLN A 37 -16.50 17.57 5.81
C GLN A 37 -16.85 16.75 7.05
N THR A 38 -18.13 16.70 7.40
CA THR A 38 -18.64 16.16 8.67
C THR A 38 -18.88 14.64 8.65
N GLY A 39 -18.40 13.92 7.64
CA GLY A 39 -18.59 12.49 7.47
C GLY A 39 -17.57 11.65 8.27
N ALA A 40 -18.02 10.72 9.11
CA ALA A 40 -17.15 9.80 9.84
C ALA A 40 -16.23 8.95 8.93
N LEU A 41 -16.72 8.59 7.73
CA LEU A 41 -15.97 7.89 6.68
C LEU A 41 -14.78 8.71 6.19
N GLU A 42 -15.01 9.97 5.88
CA GLU A 42 -14.01 10.88 5.34
C GLU A 42 -12.94 11.19 6.36
N ALA A 43 -13.33 11.44 7.62
CA ALA A 43 -12.40 11.70 8.71
C ALA A 43 -11.41 10.54 8.97
N LEU A 44 -11.81 9.30 8.70
CA LEU A 44 -10.98 8.11 8.93
C LEU A 44 -10.20 7.66 7.69
N LEU A 45 -10.76 7.79 6.48
CA LEU A 45 -10.13 7.33 5.23
C LEU A 45 -9.14 8.34 4.67
N VAL A 46 -9.46 9.64 4.75
CA VAL A 46 -8.62 10.66 4.12
C VAL A 46 -7.20 10.71 4.69
N PRO A 47 -6.95 10.64 6.01
CA PRO A 47 -5.57 10.61 6.53
C PRO A 47 -4.78 9.39 6.04
N VAL A 48 -5.43 8.22 5.88
CA VAL A 48 -4.78 7.01 5.39
C VAL A 48 -4.38 7.17 3.92
N LEU A 49 -5.30 7.67 3.09
CA LEU A 49 -5.05 7.92 1.67
C LEU A 49 -4.03 9.03 1.47
N ALA A 50 -4.12 10.13 2.22
CA ALA A 50 -3.19 11.25 2.12
C ALA A 50 -1.76 10.82 2.46
N ASN A 51 -1.56 10.06 3.54
CA ASN A 51 -0.25 9.54 3.93
C ASN A 51 0.28 8.52 2.90
N GLY A 52 -0.59 7.66 2.35
CA GLY A 52 -0.23 6.73 1.28
C GLY A 52 0.20 7.46 0.01
N LEU A 53 -0.58 8.43 -0.44
CA LEU A 53 -0.27 9.27 -1.60
C LEU A 53 1.02 10.08 -1.41
N GLN A 54 1.26 10.59 -0.20
CA GLN A 54 2.49 11.33 0.12
C GLN A 54 3.76 10.49 -0.14
N LEU A 55 3.71 9.18 0.08
CA LEU A 55 4.83 8.27 -0.19
C LEU A 55 4.79 7.71 -1.61
N ALA A 56 3.62 7.35 -2.13
CA ALA A 56 3.46 6.75 -3.44
C ALA A 56 3.76 7.72 -4.58
N LEU A 57 3.28 8.97 -4.51
CA LEU A 57 3.45 9.97 -5.59
C LEU A 57 4.92 10.23 -5.96
N PRO A 58 5.86 10.51 -5.01
CA PRO A 58 7.24 10.74 -5.37
C PRO A 58 7.92 9.49 -5.93
N LEU A 59 7.52 8.28 -5.48
CA LEU A 59 8.04 7.02 -6.01
C LEU A 59 7.56 6.78 -7.44
N ILE A 60 6.28 6.99 -7.71
CA ILE A 60 5.70 6.89 -9.06
C ILE A 60 6.33 7.93 -9.99
N ALA A 61 6.45 9.17 -9.54
CA ALA A 61 7.04 10.24 -10.32
C ALA A 61 8.52 9.97 -10.61
N LEU A 62 9.28 9.40 -9.67
CA LEU A 62 10.66 8.97 -9.87
C LEU A 62 10.76 7.87 -10.94
N LEU A 63 9.85 6.88 -10.90
CA LEU A 63 9.80 5.80 -11.88
C LEU A 63 9.43 6.32 -13.28
N LEU A 64 8.51 7.28 -13.38
CA LEU A 64 8.08 7.90 -14.64
C LEU A 64 9.13 8.88 -15.21
N ALA A 65 9.86 9.59 -14.34
CA ALA A 65 10.91 10.54 -14.76
C ALA A 65 12.21 9.84 -15.19
N ARG A 66 12.32 8.53 -14.99
CA ARG A 66 13.50 7.73 -15.34
C ARG A 66 14.08 8.00 -16.74
N PRO A 67 13.28 8.00 -17.84
CA PRO A 67 13.82 8.19 -19.17
C PRO A 67 14.40 9.60 -19.42
N LEU A 68 14.09 10.54 -18.54
CA LEU A 68 14.53 11.94 -18.62
C LEU A 68 15.82 12.20 -17.83
N LEU A 69 16.24 11.25 -16.98
CA LEU A 69 17.42 11.42 -16.12
C LEU A 69 18.66 10.83 -16.81
N PRO A 70 19.71 11.62 -17.02
CA PRO A 70 20.98 11.17 -17.60
C PRO A 70 21.81 10.41 -16.55
N ALA A 71 21.36 9.23 -16.14
CA ALA A 71 22.03 8.41 -15.14
C ALA A 71 22.60 7.12 -15.74
N SER A 72 23.68 6.63 -15.18
CA SER A 72 24.29 5.37 -15.64
C SER A 72 23.33 4.18 -15.46
N PRO A 73 23.35 3.18 -16.37
CA PRO A 73 22.40 2.06 -16.37
C PRO A 73 22.35 1.29 -15.04
N ARG A 74 23.48 1.15 -14.38
CA ARG A 74 23.59 0.41 -13.11
C ARG A 74 22.88 1.11 -11.97
N TYR A 75 23.01 2.43 -11.84
CA TYR A 75 22.31 3.22 -10.80
C TYR A 75 20.82 3.24 -11.05
N THR A 76 20.42 3.39 -12.30
CA THR A 76 19.02 3.39 -12.70
C THR A 76 18.34 2.06 -12.31
N GLN A 77 19.02 0.91 -12.47
CA GLN A 77 18.49 -0.39 -12.07
C GLN A 77 18.27 -0.49 -10.55
N ILE A 78 19.27 -0.07 -9.76
CA ILE A 78 19.18 -0.10 -8.29
C ILE A 78 18.06 0.82 -7.80
N VAL A 79 17.99 2.05 -8.30
CA VAL A 79 16.95 3.01 -7.93
C VAL A 79 15.57 2.49 -8.28
N ASN A 80 15.39 1.89 -9.45
CA ASN A 80 14.13 1.28 -9.84
C ASN A 80 13.73 0.13 -8.93
N LEU A 81 14.66 -0.76 -8.60
CA LEU A 81 14.39 -1.89 -7.71
C LEU A 81 13.92 -1.38 -6.33
N VAL A 82 14.68 -0.45 -5.74
CA VAL A 82 14.35 0.14 -4.44
C VAL A 82 13.02 0.89 -4.49
N ALA A 83 12.81 1.74 -5.51
CA ALA A 83 11.57 2.50 -5.66
C ALA A 83 10.36 1.57 -5.86
N SER A 84 10.50 0.48 -6.62
CA SER A 84 9.44 -0.50 -6.83
C SER A 84 9.10 -1.25 -5.55
N ILE A 85 10.10 -1.68 -4.77
CA ILE A 85 9.88 -2.33 -3.48
C ILE A 85 9.16 -1.38 -2.50
N LEU A 86 9.61 -0.12 -2.42
CA LEU A 86 8.98 0.90 -1.57
C LEU A 86 7.55 1.20 -2.00
N LEU A 87 7.28 1.22 -3.31
CA LEU A 87 5.93 1.42 -3.83
C LEU A 87 5.02 0.25 -3.47
N ILE A 88 5.46 -1.00 -3.64
CA ILE A 88 4.72 -2.20 -3.23
C ILE A 88 4.43 -2.15 -1.72
N ALA A 89 5.43 -1.83 -0.90
CA ALA A 89 5.28 -1.71 0.55
C ALA A 89 4.28 -0.59 0.93
N THR A 90 4.32 0.55 0.22
CA THR A 90 3.40 1.67 0.45
C THR A 90 1.96 1.27 0.11
N ILE A 91 1.74 0.60 -1.02
CA ILE A 91 0.41 0.12 -1.42
C ILE A 91 -0.11 -0.90 -0.39
N ALA A 92 0.71 -1.88 0.01
CA ALA A 92 0.34 -2.86 1.03
C ALA A 92 -0.03 -2.19 2.36
N TRP A 93 0.76 -1.21 2.79
CA TRP A 93 0.49 -0.44 4.00
C TRP A 93 -0.84 0.32 3.94
N VAL A 94 -1.14 0.99 2.82
CA VAL A 94 -2.41 1.70 2.61
C VAL A 94 -3.59 0.73 2.67
N LEU A 95 -3.48 -0.42 2.02
CA LEU A 95 -4.52 -1.44 2.03
C LEU A 95 -4.77 -2.00 3.43
N ILE A 96 -3.71 -2.32 4.18
CA ILE A 96 -3.82 -2.81 5.58
C ILE A 96 -4.46 -1.74 6.47
N ARG A 97 -4.08 -0.47 6.31
CA ARG A 97 -4.69 0.64 7.04
C ARG A 97 -6.15 0.83 6.65
N GLY A 98 -6.48 0.70 5.36
CA GLY A 98 -7.85 0.73 4.87
C GLY A 98 -8.73 -0.35 5.51
N LEU A 99 -8.25 -1.60 5.60
CA LEU A 99 -8.95 -2.68 6.32
C LEU A 99 -9.20 -2.34 7.80
N THR A 100 -8.23 -1.68 8.45
CA THR A 100 -8.38 -1.27 9.85
C THR A 100 -9.42 -0.16 10.01
N VAL A 101 -9.50 0.75 9.05
CA VAL A 101 -10.53 1.80 9.03
C VAL A 101 -11.91 1.19 8.79
N LEU A 102 -12.04 0.27 7.83
CA LEU A 102 -13.30 -0.46 7.57
C LEU A 102 -13.81 -1.18 8.81
N GLU A 103 -12.91 -1.87 9.55
CA GLU A 103 -13.28 -2.50 10.82
C GLU A 103 -13.85 -1.49 11.82
N ARG A 104 -13.18 -0.34 12.00
CA ARG A 104 -13.65 0.72 12.91
C ARG A 104 -15.02 1.25 12.51
N LEU A 105 -15.25 1.47 11.21
CA LEU A 105 -16.54 1.95 10.69
C LEU A 105 -17.67 0.97 10.92
N VAL A 106 -17.41 -0.33 10.70
CA VAL A 106 -18.39 -1.38 10.98
C VAL A 106 -18.71 -1.40 12.49
N MET A 107 -17.68 -1.32 13.34
CA MET A 107 -17.89 -1.29 14.79
C MET A 107 -18.64 -0.05 15.27
N LEU A 108 -18.46 1.12 14.66
CA LEU A 108 -19.22 2.33 14.99
C LEU A 108 -20.69 2.21 14.59
N ARG A 109 -20.98 1.52 13.50
CA ARG A 109 -22.35 1.34 13.01
C ARG A 109 -23.15 0.30 13.82
N TYR A 110 -22.49 -0.73 14.29
CA TYR A 110 -23.08 -1.73 15.20
C TYR A 110 -22.70 -1.36 16.62
N ARG A 111 -23.59 -0.64 17.35
CA ARG A 111 -23.41 -0.26 18.77
C ARG A 111 -23.15 -1.51 19.62
N ILE A 112 -21.87 -1.82 19.84
CA ILE A 112 -21.41 -3.05 20.53
C ILE A 112 -21.47 -2.89 22.06
N ASP A 113 -21.77 -1.70 22.56
CA ASP A 113 -21.76 -1.34 23.99
C ASP A 113 -23.04 -1.73 24.76
N VAL A 114 -23.97 -2.47 24.18
CA VAL A 114 -25.16 -2.94 24.88
C VAL A 114 -24.86 -4.34 25.43
N GLU A 115 -24.96 -4.50 26.74
CA GLU A 115 -24.52 -5.65 27.54
C GLU A 115 -25.11 -7.03 27.14
N ASP A 116 -26.12 -7.10 26.28
CA ASP A 116 -26.87 -8.35 25.98
C ASP A 116 -26.95 -8.68 24.48
N ASN A 117 -25.95 -8.31 23.67
CA ASN A 117 -26.02 -8.50 22.22
C ASN A 117 -25.08 -9.63 21.74
N LEU A 118 -25.52 -10.91 21.89
CA LEU A 118 -24.80 -12.10 21.38
C LEU A 118 -24.52 -11.99 19.86
N GLN A 119 -25.40 -11.35 19.09
CA GLN A 119 -25.21 -11.12 17.66
C GLN A 119 -24.02 -10.19 17.38
N ALA A 120 -23.84 -9.12 18.14
CA ALA A 120 -22.74 -8.17 17.98
C ALA A 120 -21.36 -8.83 18.28
N ARG A 121 -21.32 -9.77 19.25
CA ARG A 121 -20.09 -10.54 19.55
C ARG A 121 -19.72 -11.48 18.40
N GLY A 122 -20.71 -12.13 17.76
CA GLY A 122 -20.50 -12.97 16.57
C GLY A 122 -19.94 -12.18 15.38
N ILE A 123 -20.54 -11.04 15.08
CA ILE A 123 -20.11 -10.14 13.99
C ILE A 123 -18.67 -9.66 14.22
N ARG A 124 -18.31 -9.28 15.44
CA ARG A 124 -16.96 -8.84 15.78
C ARG A 124 -15.92 -9.93 15.52
N THR A 125 -16.19 -11.16 15.88
CA THR A 125 -15.29 -12.29 15.69
C THR A 125 -15.10 -12.61 14.21
N GLN A 126 -16.19 -12.65 13.44
CA GLN A 126 -16.16 -12.88 12.00
C GLN A 126 -15.39 -11.77 11.27
N PHE A 127 -15.62 -10.51 11.63
CA PHE A 127 -14.94 -9.37 11.02
C PHE A 127 -13.45 -9.34 11.35
N SER A 128 -13.08 -9.67 12.60
CA SER A 128 -11.69 -9.78 13.02
C SER A 128 -10.94 -10.88 12.27
N PHE A 129 -11.60 -12.03 12.06
CA PHE A 129 -11.06 -13.12 11.26
C PHE A 129 -10.87 -12.70 9.79
N LEU A 130 -11.90 -12.09 9.18
CA LEU A 130 -11.85 -11.62 7.79
C LEU A 130 -10.75 -10.56 7.58
N LYS A 131 -10.58 -9.66 8.54
CA LYS A 131 -9.48 -8.68 8.53
C LYS A 131 -8.11 -9.36 8.56
N LYS A 132 -7.90 -10.34 9.46
CA LYS A 132 -6.63 -11.07 9.55
C LYS A 132 -6.33 -11.82 8.25
N LEU A 133 -7.34 -12.45 7.65
CA LEU A 133 -7.23 -13.11 6.35
C LEU A 133 -6.88 -12.09 5.25
N GLY A 134 -7.55 -10.94 5.23
CA GLY A 134 -7.26 -9.86 4.29
C GLY A 134 -5.83 -9.32 4.42
N ILE A 135 -5.35 -9.10 5.65
CA ILE A 135 -3.97 -8.68 5.90
C ILE A 135 -2.99 -9.75 5.40
N PHE A 136 -3.25 -11.02 5.69
CA PHE A 136 -2.42 -12.13 5.20
C PHE A 136 -2.32 -12.15 3.68
N LEU A 137 -3.44 -11.99 2.98
CA LEU A 137 -3.48 -11.94 1.51
C LEU A 137 -2.71 -10.73 0.96
N ILE A 138 -2.89 -9.55 1.55
CA ILE A 138 -2.15 -8.33 1.14
C ILE A 138 -0.64 -8.55 1.30
N VAL A 139 -0.20 -9.08 2.44
CA VAL A 139 1.21 -9.35 2.69
C VAL A 139 1.75 -10.41 1.73
N LEU A 140 0.99 -11.46 1.47
CA LEU A 140 1.36 -12.51 0.52
C LEU A 140 1.53 -11.95 -0.90
N ILE A 141 0.58 -11.15 -1.38
CA ILE A 141 0.65 -10.51 -2.70
C ILE A 141 1.83 -9.54 -2.77
N ALA A 142 2.04 -8.73 -1.74
CA ALA A 142 3.15 -7.78 -1.69
C ALA A 142 4.51 -8.50 -1.69
N ALA A 143 4.67 -9.54 -0.88
CA ALA A 143 5.89 -10.35 -0.84
C ALA A 143 6.15 -11.04 -2.18
N SER A 144 5.14 -11.66 -2.77
CA SER A 144 5.26 -12.31 -4.09
C SER A 144 5.64 -11.30 -5.18
N SER A 145 5.00 -10.13 -5.18
CA SER A 145 5.31 -9.05 -6.13
C SER A 145 6.75 -8.53 -5.96
N ALA A 146 7.22 -8.41 -4.72
CA ALA A 146 8.60 -8.02 -4.44
C ALA A 146 9.61 -9.09 -4.89
N LEU A 147 9.31 -10.37 -4.70
CA LEU A 147 10.15 -11.48 -5.21
C LEU A 147 10.25 -11.48 -6.73
N MET A 148 9.17 -11.11 -7.43
CA MET A 148 9.15 -11.05 -8.90
C MET A 148 10.07 -9.98 -9.48
N LEU A 149 10.53 -9.01 -8.70
CA LEU A 149 11.50 -8.00 -9.13
C LEU A 149 12.92 -8.56 -9.26
N PHE A 150 13.20 -9.70 -8.65
CA PHE A 150 14.48 -10.36 -8.72
C PHE A 150 14.43 -11.53 -9.72
N ASP A 151 15.30 -11.52 -10.72
CA ASP A 151 15.30 -12.54 -11.76
C ASP A 151 15.44 -13.97 -11.19
N GLY A 152 16.29 -14.18 -10.18
CA GLY A 152 16.47 -15.48 -9.53
C GLY A 152 15.31 -15.94 -8.66
N ALA A 153 14.42 -15.03 -8.22
CA ALA A 153 13.29 -15.34 -7.35
C ALA A 153 11.92 -15.16 -8.04
N ARG A 154 11.91 -14.71 -9.30
CA ARG A 154 10.67 -14.45 -10.08
C ARG A 154 9.75 -15.66 -10.13
N GLN A 155 10.31 -16.85 -10.34
CA GLN A 155 9.53 -18.08 -10.39
C GLN A 155 8.87 -18.42 -9.05
N LEU A 156 9.54 -18.14 -7.93
CA LEU A 156 8.96 -18.33 -6.60
C LEU A 156 7.77 -17.36 -6.39
N GLY A 157 7.94 -16.09 -6.76
CA GLY A 157 6.88 -15.10 -6.66
C GLY A 157 5.63 -15.49 -7.48
N THR A 158 5.82 -15.93 -8.74
CA THR A 158 4.71 -16.39 -9.60
C THR A 158 4.04 -17.63 -9.04
N SER A 159 4.81 -18.62 -8.56
CA SER A 159 4.27 -19.85 -7.97
C SER A 159 3.43 -19.56 -6.72
N LEU A 160 3.86 -18.64 -5.86
CA LEU A 160 3.09 -18.23 -4.69
C LEU A 160 1.74 -17.59 -5.09
N LEU A 161 1.74 -16.68 -6.06
CA LEU A 161 0.49 -16.06 -6.54
C LEU A 161 -0.45 -17.06 -7.20
N THR A 162 0.09 -17.97 -8.02
CA THR A 162 -0.70 -19.03 -8.67
C THR A 162 -1.34 -19.95 -7.64
N SER A 163 -0.57 -20.39 -6.65
CA SER A 163 -1.07 -21.24 -5.56
C SER A 163 -2.16 -20.53 -4.74
N ALA A 164 -1.95 -19.26 -4.40
CA ALA A 164 -2.95 -18.46 -3.71
C ALA A 164 -4.23 -18.29 -4.53
N GLY A 165 -4.11 -18.11 -5.85
CA GLY A 165 -5.25 -18.04 -6.78
C GLY A 165 -6.06 -19.34 -6.81
N ILE A 166 -5.40 -20.50 -6.89
CA ILE A 166 -6.05 -21.81 -6.87
C ILE A 166 -6.77 -22.03 -5.55
N ILE A 167 -6.12 -21.75 -4.42
CA ILE A 167 -6.74 -21.85 -3.08
C ILE A 167 -7.96 -20.93 -3.01
N GLY A 168 -7.84 -19.68 -3.50
CA GLY A 168 -8.95 -18.73 -3.55
C GLY A 168 -10.15 -19.23 -4.34
N LEU A 169 -9.92 -19.86 -5.49
CA LEU A 169 -10.98 -20.49 -6.31
C LEU A 169 -11.66 -21.62 -5.55
N VAL A 170 -10.89 -22.55 -4.96
CA VAL A 170 -11.44 -23.68 -4.20
C VAL A 170 -12.28 -23.21 -3.03
N VAL A 171 -11.77 -22.24 -2.25
CA VAL A 171 -12.51 -21.64 -1.12
C VAL A 171 -13.75 -20.89 -1.61
N GLY A 172 -13.65 -20.15 -2.74
CA GLY A 172 -14.76 -19.43 -3.34
C GLY A 172 -15.89 -20.38 -3.75
N PHE A 173 -15.58 -21.49 -4.42
CA PHE A 173 -16.57 -22.51 -4.77
C PHE A 173 -17.17 -23.22 -3.54
N ALA A 174 -16.35 -23.51 -2.52
CA ALA A 174 -16.84 -24.12 -1.30
C ALA A 174 -17.79 -23.19 -0.50
N ALA A 175 -17.61 -21.88 -0.61
CA ALA A 175 -18.46 -20.87 0.04
C ALA A 175 -19.74 -20.54 -0.76
N GLN A 176 -19.87 -21.02 -1.96
CA GLN A 176 -21.06 -20.81 -2.81
C GLN A 176 -22.16 -21.77 -2.37
N LYS A 177 -23.06 -21.31 -1.45
CA LYS A 177 -24.31 -21.98 -1.06
C LYS A 177 -25.48 -21.07 -1.35
#